data_5ce10ead68ac0887ab9d4075104aaec8
#
_entry.id   5ce10ead68ac0887ab9d4075104aaec8
#
_cell.length_a   1.000
_cell.length_b   1.000
_cell.length_c   1.000
_cell.angle_alpha   90.00
_cell.angle_beta   90.00
_cell.angle_gamma   90.00
#
_symmetry.space_group_name_H-M   'P 1'
#
loop_
_entity.id
_entity.type
_entity.pdbx_description
1 polymer ?
#
loop_
_entity_poly.entity_id
_entity_poly.type
_entity_poly.pdbx_seq_one_letter_code
_entity_poly.pdbx_strand_id
1 'polypeptide(L)'
;MRHRSKHGLLFLLLAVMALPLQAAAEGENSREVQAGLLTHVSQQVALRFAAAHPTAVEGPLREAGERLREVSAEARAQVARSATPSRTSSGSYGRQLGDRFNLDDVGLPQNEESVAVCPSKPRYVLSGANDYRYLLDPDLNSTGYYFSTDGGRSVTKEGLLPSIASGGEPANLPSGGDPVIQTDNQCNFYFVDLNYPADNPFANRNGIGLYKATLENLKSCPAGEDPDQLTQPQCWPDRRLVAFADIPVDTGIGSFLDKPWFDVGPDGDGGKQIWITYSDFANDPNAPLGFTGAQIKAVHCDAKTLACEEPIVISGTDEDIQFSDVTIANDGSTLITWAQIEGELEETAQVFTVKAVVIPPGSTTPGPTKVVNREVNPIPFGGFLHSNDFRVATYPKSIMPMVNGNPRMFVLWDRCLYNLLDFTCEESQIYMTWSDDMGDTWSEPLSLSKGGDNYFPAVSDEYGTGKFAVAWFTNRRDAIFHNRQDVEVVLVSKQSGTVTKRRWVTRLSNESEADPFLGGTFIGDYIDVDRAQGVSYVVYNANYRNIEVLGEGFPIPQQDNYLTRK
;
A
#
# COMPACT_ATOMS: atom_id res chain seq x y z
N MET A 1 21.27 39.80 18.20
CA MET A 1 21.34 38.65 17.33
C MET A 1 19.95 38.07 17.24
N ARG A 2 19.31 38.15 16.09
CA ARG A 2 17.86 37.98 15.99
C ARG A 2 17.57 36.56 15.51
N HIS A 3 17.05 35.74 16.41
CA HIS A 3 16.36 34.50 16.02
C HIS A 3 15.05 34.87 15.31
N ARG A 4 14.91 34.48 14.05
CA ARG A 4 13.62 34.46 13.36
C ARG A 4 13.02 33.07 13.55
N SER A 5 11.91 33.04 14.27
CA SER A 5 11.06 31.89 14.48
C SER A 5 10.45 31.44 13.16
N LYS A 6 10.59 30.15 12.84
CA LYS A 6 9.94 29.47 11.70
C LYS A 6 8.52 28.96 12.05
N HIS A 7 7.83 29.59 12.97
CA HIS A 7 6.51 29.16 13.47
C HIS A 7 5.31 29.66 12.63
N GLY A 8 5.50 29.98 11.35
CA GLY A 8 4.44 30.56 10.51
C GLY A 8 3.68 29.62 9.59
N LEU A 9 4.05 28.34 9.48
CA LEU A 9 3.46 27.47 8.43
C LEU A 9 2.43 26.45 8.95
N LEU A 10 2.39 26.16 10.24
CA LEU A 10 1.44 25.18 10.81
C LEU A 10 0.01 25.72 10.96
N PHE A 11 -0.17 27.03 10.96
CA PHE A 11 -1.49 27.67 11.09
C PHE A 11 -2.27 27.81 9.78
N LEU A 12 -1.69 27.51 8.62
CA LEU A 12 -2.38 27.71 7.34
C LEU A 12 -3.21 26.50 6.87
N LEU A 13 -2.98 25.31 7.42
CA LEU A 13 -3.76 24.10 7.07
C LEU A 13 -5.06 23.97 7.86
N LEU A 14 -5.16 24.58 9.05
CA LEU A 14 -6.39 24.61 9.86
C LEU A 14 -7.32 25.81 9.55
N ALA A 15 -6.88 26.80 8.78
CA ALA A 15 -7.66 28.00 8.47
C ALA A 15 -8.55 27.89 7.21
N VAL A 16 -8.50 26.76 6.48
CA VAL A 16 -9.37 26.54 5.30
C VAL A 16 -10.77 26.04 5.67
N MET A 17 -11.01 25.69 6.94
CA MET A 17 -12.31 25.16 7.40
C MET A 17 -13.37 26.19 7.79
N ALA A 18 -13.20 27.48 7.51
CA ALA A 18 -14.21 28.48 7.85
C ALA A 18 -14.40 29.56 6.78
N LEU A 19 -15.07 29.24 5.70
CA LEU A 19 -15.71 30.22 4.82
C LEU A 19 -17.16 29.81 4.51
N PRO A 20 -18.14 30.73 4.60
CA PRO A 20 -19.54 30.40 4.44
C PRO A 20 -19.91 30.17 2.97
N LEU A 21 -20.60 29.07 2.71
CA LEU A 21 -21.22 28.74 1.44
C LEU A 21 -22.32 29.73 1.07
N GLN A 22 -22.17 30.39 -0.06
CA GLN A 22 -23.32 30.97 -0.80
C GLN A 22 -23.43 30.27 -2.16
N ALA A 23 -24.64 29.86 -2.46
CA ALA A 23 -25.04 29.03 -3.58
C ALA A 23 -24.69 29.61 -4.94
N ALA A 24 -24.08 28.79 -5.82
CA ALA A 24 -24.06 29.00 -7.25
C ALA A 24 -24.06 27.68 -8.01
N ALA A 25 -25.04 27.53 -8.88
CA ALA A 25 -25.16 26.68 -10.08
C ALA A 25 -24.89 25.14 -9.95
N GLU A 26 -25.92 24.39 -10.24
CA GLU A 26 -25.95 22.96 -10.51
C GLU A 26 -24.86 22.57 -11.53
N GLY A 27 -23.86 21.83 -11.09
CA GLY A 27 -22.75 21.28 -11.91
C GLY A 27 -21.35 21.54 -11.39
N GLU A 28 -21.13 22.50 -10.50
CA GLU A 28 -19.83 22.78 -9.87
C GLU A 28 -19.71 22.20 -8.45
N ASN A 29 -20.81 21.95 -7.77
CA ASN A 29 -20.84 21.53 -6.36
C ASN A 29 -20.25 20.15 -6.05
N SER A 30 -20.14 19.26 -7.02
CA SER A 30 -19.47 17.97 -6.79
C SER A 30 -17.93 18.08 -6.75
N ARG A 31 -17.37 19.23 -7.09
CA ARG A 31 -15.92 19.43 -7.27
C ARG A 31 -15.20 19.95 -6.03
N GLU A 32 -15.84 20.75 -5.20
CA GLU A 32 -15.19 21.40 -4.04
C GLU A 32 -15.13 20.52 -2.78
N VAL A 33 -15.84 19.41 -2.76
CA VAL A 33 -16.26 18.77 -1.51
C VAL A 33 -15.42 17.56 -1.10
N GLN A 34 -14.47 17.11 -1.90
CA GLN A 34 -13.73 15.89 -1.63
C GLN A 34 -12.33 16.10 -1.02
N ALA A 35 -11.97 17.32 -0.63
CA ALA A 35 -10.63 17.63 -0.11
C ALA A 35 -10.28 16.82 1.15
N GLY A 36 -11.22 16.63 2.08
CA GLY A 36 -11.01 15.85 3.29
C GLY A 36 -10.77 14.36 3.01
N LEU A 37 -11.63 13.76 2.16
CA LEU A 37 -11.47 12.36 1.76
C LEU A 37 -10.13 12.10 1.06
N LEU A 38 -9.64 13.04 0.24
CA LEU A 38 -8.37 12.91 -0.47
C LEU A 38 -7.16 12.78 0.45
N THR A 39 -7.23 13.22 1.70
CA THR A 39 -6.16 13.02 2.68
C THR A 39 -6.17 11.60 3.27
N HIS A 40 -7.29 10.89 3.19
CA HIS A 40 -7.49 9.57 3.81
C HIS A 40 -7.38 8.41 2.82
N VAL A 41 -7.72 8.63 1.56
CA VAL A 41 -7.64 7.59 0.52
C VAL A 41 -6.20 7.38 0.03
N SER A 42 -6.01 6.33 -0.76
CA SER A 42 -4.76 6.07 -1.47
C SER A 42 -4.26 7.32 -2.19
N GLN A 43 -2.97 7.62 -2.05
CA GLN A 43 -2.36 8.78 -2.71
C GLN A 43 -2.49 8.71 -4.23
N GLN A 44 -2.46 7.52 -4.80
CA GLN A 44 -2.68 7.37 -6.25
C GLN A 44 -4.09 7.79 -6.66
N VAL A 45 -5.10 7.43 -5.86
CA VAL A 45 -6.49 7.91 -6.04
C VAL A 45 -6.55 9.42 -5.98
N ALA A 46 -5.93 10.03 -4.96
CA ALA A 46 -5.87 11.48 -4.79
C ALA A 46 -5.17 12.18 -5.96
N LEU A 47 -4.03 11.66 -6.42
CA LEU A 47 -3.29 12.20 -7.56
C LEU A 47 -4.07 12.11 -8.87
N ARG A 48 -4.75 10.98 -9.12
CA ARG A 48 -5.60 10.83 -10.31
C ARG A 48 -6.76 11.83 -10.31
N PHE A 49 -7.41 11.99 -9.16
CA PHE A 49 -8.45 12.98 -9.00
C PHE A 49 -7.92 14.40 -9.24
N ALA A 50 -6.78 14.76 -8.65
CA ALA A 50 -6.15 16.06 -8.85
C ALA A 50 -5.76 16.33 -10.32
N ALA A 51 -5.26 15.29 -11.01
CA ALA A 51 -4.94 15.39 -12.43
C ALA A 51 -6.19 15.59 -13.31
N ALA A 52 -7.30 14.94 -12.99
CA ALA A 52 -8.57 15.12 -13.70
C ALA A 52 -9.27 16.43 -13.35
N HIS A 53 -9.16 16.88 -12.09
CA HIS A 53 -9.88 18.02 -11.53
C HIS A 53 -8.97 19.01 -10.79
N PRO A 54 -7.99 19.66 -11.47
CA PRO A 54 -6.97 20.49 -10.81
C PRO A 54 -7.53 21.72 -10.11
N THR A 55 -8.74 22.15 -10.46
CA THR A 55 -9.42 23.28 -9.80
C THR A 55 -10.19 22.88 -8.53
N ALA A 56 -10.30 21.56 -8.26
CA ALA A 56 -11.00 21.04 -7.09
C ALA A 56 -10.05 20.75 -5.91
N VAL A 57 -8.76 20.92 -6.11
CA VAL A 57 -7.72 20.67 -5.10
C VAL A 57 -6.76 21.86 -5.02
N GLU A 58 -6.07 22.01 -3.88
CA GLU A 58 -5.12 23.10 -3.64
C GLU A 58 -3.75 22.57 -3.18
N GLY A 59 -2.75 23.44 -3.14
CA GLY A 59 -1.43 23.17 -2.62
C GLY A 59 -0.63 22.10 -3.39
N PRO A 60 0.22 21.33 -2.71
CA PRO A 60 1.12 20.36 -3.35
C PRO A 60 0.42 19.30 -4.18
N LEU A 61 -0.77 18.85 -3.75
CA LEU A 61 -1.56 17.86 -4.49
C LEU A 61 -2.02 18.40 -5.84
N ARG A 62 -2.43 19.68 -5.92
CA ARG A 62 -2.76 20.34 -7.18
C ARG A 62 -1.57 20.40 -8.11
N GLU A 63 -0.42 20.85 -7.60
CA GLU A 63 0.81 20.95 -8.38
C GLU A 63 1.27 19.58 -8.90
N ALA A 64 1.14 18.54 -8.10
CA ALA A 64 1.43 17.17 -8.51
C ALA A 64 0.45 16.67 -9.59
N GLY A 65 -0.84 16.96 -9.47
CA GLY A 65 -1.85 16.64 -10.49
C GLY A 65 -1.63 17.38 -11.81
N GLU A 66 -1.29 18.67 -11.77
CA GLU A 66 -0.96 19.46 -12.95
C GLU A 66 0.29 18.90 -13.66
N ARG A 67 1.37 18.57 -12.91
CA ARG A 67 2.56 17.90 -13.46
C ARG A 67 2.23 16.55 -14.09
N LEU A 68 1.41 15.74 -13.41
CA LEU A 68 0.97 14.46 -13.93
C LEU A 68 0.27 14.60 -15.30
N ARG A 69 -0.54 15.62 -15.48
CA ARG A 69 -1.20 15.92 -16.78
C ARG A 69 -0.21 16.33 -17.86
N GLU A 70 0.75 17.19 -17.54
CA GLU A 70 1.77 17.66 -18.47
C GLU A 70 2.64 16.50 -18.94
N VAL A 71 3.19 15.72 -18.00
CA VAL A 71 4.03 14.54 -18.30
C VAL A 71 3.24 13.49 -19.09
N SER A 72 1.97 13.27 -18.77
CA SER A 72 1.08 12.39 -19.52
C SER A 72 0.96 12.78 -20.99
N ALA A 73 0.74 14.07 -21.26
CA ALA A 73 0.62 14.57 -22.62
C ALA A 73 1.93 14.44 -23.41
N GLU A 74 3.07 14.71 -22.75
CA GLU A 74 4.40 14.57 -23.35
C GLU A 74 4.77 13.11 -23.59
N ALA A 75 4.53 12.22 -22.61
CA ALA A 75 4.77 10.79 -22.73
C ALA A 75 4.01 10.17 -23.91
N ARG A 76 2.71 10.47 -24.03
CA ARG A 76 1.90 10.04 -25.19
C ARG A 76 2.44 10.59 -26.51
N ALA A 77 2.88 11.85 -26.53
CA ALA A 77 3.45 12.46 -27.72
C ALA A 77 4.81 11.86 -28.11
N GLN A 78 5.59 11.40 -27.15
CA GLN A 78 6.91 10.77 -27.39
C GLN A 78 6.76 9.33 -27.87
N VAL A 79 5.91 8.53 -27.27
CA VAL A 79 5.55 7.18 -27.72
C VAL A 79 5.03 7.23 -29.16
N ALA A 80 4.18 8.21 -29.50
CA ALA A 80 3.72 8.43 -30.86
C ALA A 80 4.83 8.82 -31.87
N ARG A 81 5.97 9.34 -31.39
CA ARG A 81 7.13 9.73 -32.24
C ARG A 81 8.21 8.66 -32.32
N SER A 82 8.34 7.79 -31.31
CA SER A 82 9.37 6.75 -31.25
C SER A 82 8.86 5.44 -31.82
N ALA A 83 8.98 5.28 -33.13
CA ALA A 83 8.67 4.00 -33.81
C ALA A 83 9.71 2.89 -33.58
N THR A 84 10.65 3.04 -32.61
CA THR A 84 11.67 2.04 -32.30
C THR A 84 12.06 2.11 -30.83
N PRO A 85 11.88 1.05 -30.03
CA PRO A 85 12.40 1.02 -28.66
C PRO A 85 13.93 1.09 -28.70
N SER A 86 14.47 2.13 -28.07
CA SER A 86 15.91 2.23 -27.84
C SER A 86 16.27 1.25 -26.72
N ARG A 87 16.89 0.12 -27.04
CA ARG A 87 17.57 -0.72 -26.07
C ARG A 87 18.78 0.05 -25.54
N THR A 88 18.58 0.83 -24.47
CA THR A 88 19.71 1.30 -23.68
C THR A 88 20.11 0.17 -22.74
N SER A 89 21.28 -0.39 -23.01
CA SER A 89 21.94 -1.39 -22.18
C SER A 89 21.90 -0.98 -20.71
N SER A 90 21.35 -1.84 -19.84
CA SER A 90 21.49 -1.74 -18.41
C SER A 90 22.95 -1.52 -18.02
N GLY A 91 23.31 -0.27 -17.75
CA GLY A 91 24.64 0.08 -17.28
C GLY A 91 24.96 -0.67 -16.00
N SER A 92 26.22 -1.07 -15.82
CA SER A 92 26.74 -1.85 -14.68
C SER A 92 26.52 -1.23 -13.29
N TYR A 93 25.85 -0.09 -13.18
CA TYR A 93 25.49 0.58 -11.94
C TYR A 93 24.39 -0.12 -11.16
N GLY A 94 23.41 -0.75 -11.79
CA GLY A 94 22.27 -1.39 -11.12
C GLY A 94 22.65 -2.53 -10.17
N ARG A 95 23.76 -3.25 -10.43
CA ARG A 95 24.22 -4.34 -9.55
C ARG A 95 24.83 -3.88 -8.22
N GLN A 96 25.17 -2.61 -8.07
CA GLN A 96 25.79 -2.07 -6.86
C GLN A 96 24.77 -1.44 -5.89
N LEU A 97 23.61 -0.99 -6.37
CA LEU A 97 22.67 -0.17 -5.61
C LEU A 97 21.44 -0.92 -5.07
N GLY A 98 21.15 -2.06 -5.60
CA GLY A 98 19.95 -2.86 -5.41
C GLY A 98 19.54 -3.41 -6.78
N ASP A 99 18.85 -4.53 -6.81
CA ASP A 99 18.40 -5.07 -8.10
C ASP A 99 17.05 -4.41 -8.43
N ARG A 100 17.04 -3.42 -9.33
CA ARG A 100 15.84 -2.83 -9.90
C ARG A 100 14.94 -3.96 -10.41
N PHE A 101 13.66 -3.92 -10.06
CA PHE A 101 12.74 -5.00 -10.34
C PHE A 101 11.63 -4.58 -11.28
N ASN A 102 12.01 -4.03 -12.43
CA ASN A 102 11.18 -3.79 -13.59
C ASN A 102 12.04 -3.86 -14.86
N LEU A 103 11.43 -3.91 -16.04
CA LEU A 103 12.10 -3.93 -17.35
C LEU A 103 12.01 -2.58 -18.06
N ASP A 104 11.05 -1.73 -17.68
CA ASP A 104 10.80 -0.51 -18.39
C ASP A 104 11.96 0.49 -18.28
N ASP A 105 12.12 1.29 -19.32
CA ASP A 105 13.01 2.44 -19.38
C ASP A 105 12.22 3.76 -19.46
N VAL A 106 10.93 3.70 -19.20
CA VAL A 106 10.04 4.87 -19.19
C VAL A 106 10.26 5.65 -17.89
N GLY A 107 10.40 6.95 -18.00
CA GLY A 107 10.63 7.84 -16.87
C GLY A 107 9.35 8.14 -16.08
N LEU A 108 8.71 7.11 -15.50
CA LEU A 108 7.49 7.22 -14.71
C LEU A 108 7.63 6.40 -13.41
N PRO A 109 7.23 6.95 -12.24
CA PRO A 109 7.50 6.34 -10.95
C PRO A 109 6.74 5.04 -10.69
N GLN A 110 7.21 4.30 -9.67
CA GLN A 110 6.54 3.14 -9.07
C GLN A 110 6.70 3.22 -7.56
N ASN A 111 5.65 2.84 -6.83
CA ASN A 111 5.63 2.79 -5.36
C ASN A 111 4.53 1.86 -4.86
N GLU A 112 4.41 1.69 -3.54
CA GLU A 112 3.50 0.75 -2.89
C GLU A 112 3.74 -0.69 -3.36
N GLU A 113 4.94 -1.18 -3.11
CA GLU A 113 5.39 -2.47 -3.60
C GLU A 113 4.85 -3.62 -2.73
N SER A 114 4.39 -4.68 -3.39
CA SER A 114 4.09 -5.96 -2.76
C SER A 114 4.82 -7.10 -3.45
N VAL A 115 5.09 -8.20 -2.73
CA VAL A 115 5.85 -9.33 -3.24
C VAL A 115 5.32 -10.68 -2.74
N ALA A 116 5.26 -11.66 -3.63
CA ALA A 116 5.03 -13.06 -3.28
C ALA A 116 6.05 -13.98 -3.94
N VAL A 117 6.54 -14.94 -3.17
CA VAL A 117 7.52 -15.94 -3.60
C VAL A 117 6.91 -17.34 -3.50
N CYS A 118 6.84 -18.09 -4.59
CA CYS A 118 6.28 -19.42 -4.52
C CYS A 118 7.04 -20.30 -3.50
N PRO A 119 6.41 -20.74 -2.39
CA PRO A 119 7.12 -21.44 -1.30
C PRO A 119 7.77 -22.75 -1.74
N SER A 120 7.12 -23.51 -2.64
CA SER A 120 7.63 -24.78 -3.16
C SER A 120 8.73 -24.60 -4.22
N LYS A 121 8.77 -23.45 -4.89
CA LYS A 121 9.68 -23.14 -6.01
C LYS A 121 10.13 -21.68 -5.97
N PRO A 122 10.99 -21.25 -5.03
CA PRO A 122 11.33 -19.85 -4.77
C PRO A 122 12.10 -19.15 -5.91
N ARG A 123 12.33 -19.84 -7.00
CA ARG A 123 12.79 -19.19 -8.24
C ARG A 123 11.70 -18.35 -8.92
N TYR A 124 10.43 -18.59 -8.57
CA TYR A 124 9.30 -17.83 -9.09
C TYR A 124 8.88 -16.79 -8.07
N VAL A 125 9.06 -15.54 -8.45
CA VAL A 125 8.76 -14.36 -7.65
C VAL A 125 7.87 -13.44 -8.47
N LEU A 126 6.84 -12.90 -7.85
CA LEU A 126 5.99 -11.88 -8.41
C LEU A 126 6.03 -10.66 -7.49
N SER A 127 6.26 -9.47 -8.04
CA SER A 127 6.07 -8.20 -7.36
C SER A 127 4.98 -7.39 -8.06
N GLY A 128 4.34 -6.51 -7.33
CA GLY A 128 3.41 -5.50 -7.86
C GLY A 128 3.76 -4.13 -7.31
N ALA A 129 3.31 -3.11 -8.00
CA ALA A 129 3.45 -1.72 -7.57
C ALA A 129 2.34 -0.85 -8.18
N ASN A 130 2.07 0.30 -7.60
CA ASN A 130 1.49 1.41 -8.33
C ASN A 130 2.42 1.76 -9.49
N ASP A 131 1.92 1.73 -10.69
CA ASP A 131 2.74 1.88 -11.89
C ASP A 131 2.24 3.03 -12.74
N TYR A 132 2.99 4.12 -12.77
CA TYR A 132 2.58 5.34 -13.45
C TYR A 132 2.71 5.23 -14.98
N ARG A 133 3.16 4.08 -15.52
CA ARG A 133 2.99 3.77 -16.95
C ARG A 133 1.53 3.70 -17.38
N TYR A 134 0.59 3.66 -16.45
CA TYR A 134 -0.84 3.76 -16.75
C TYR A 134 -1.18 5.00 -17.60
N LEU A 135 -0.37 6.04 -17.55
CA LEU A 135 -0.54 7.21 -18.40
C LEU A 135 -0.40 6.91 -19.89
N LEU A 136 0.23 5.79 -20.22
CA LEU A 136 0.39 5.29 -21.59
C LEU A 136 -0.68 4.26 -21.98
N ASP A 137 -1.36 3.69 -20.99
CA ASP A 137 -2.43 2.71 -21.21
C ASP A 137 -3.74 3.43 -21.62
N PRO A 138 -4.38 3.04 -22.74
CA PRO A 138 -5.63 3.65 -23.17
C PRO A 138 -6.79 3.45 -22.19
N ASP A 139 -6.77 2.35 -21.43
CA ASP A 139 -7.77 2.02 -20.41
C ASP A 139 -7.39 2.55 -19.02
N LEU A 140 -6.19 3.20 -18.90
CA LEU A 140 -5.65 3.78 -17.68
C LEU A 140 -5.54 2.80 -16.51
N ASN A 141 -5.24 1.52 -16.78
CA ASN A 141 -4.88 0.56 -15.74
C ASN A 141 -3.56 0.97 -15.07
N SER A 142 -3.49 0.93 -13.74
CA SER A 142 -2.38 1.50 -12.96
C SER A 142 -1.72 0.56 -11.97
N THR A 143 -2.14 -0.70 -11.94
CA THR A 143 -1.51 -1.71 -11.10
C THR A 143 -0.53 -2.52 -11.92
N GLY A 144 0.78 -2.36 -11.65
CA GLY A 144 1.86 -3.08 -12.32
C GLY A 144 2.13 -4.45 -11.71
N TYR A 145 2.57 -5.40 -12.52
CA TYR A 145 3.11 -6.68 -12.06
C TYR A 145 4.45 -7.00 -12.72
N TYR A 146 5.36 -7.64 -11.97
CA TYR A 146 6.73 -7.94 -12.38
C TYR A 146 7.07 -9.38 -11.98
N PHE A 147 7.27 -10.26 -12.95
CA PHE A 147 7.47 -11.68 -12.71
C PHE A 147 8.91 -12.11 -13.01
N SER A 148 9.48 -12.86 -12.07
CA SER A 148 10.81 -13.45 -12.16
C SER A 148 10.77 -14.97 -12.18
N THR A 149 11.67 -15.58 -12.96
CA THR A 149 11.86 -17.04 -13.03
C THR A 149 13.21 -17.49 -12.47
N ASP A 150 14.01 -16.57 -11.93
CA ASP A 150 15.37 -16.82 -11.42
C ASP A 150 15.56 -16.43 -9.95
N GLY A 151 14.46 -16.34 -9.22
CA GLY A 151 14.44 -16.02 -7.80
C GLY A 151 14.63 -14.53 -7.51
N GLY A 152 14.05 -13.66 -8.32
CA GLY A 152 14.10 -12.22 -8.12
C GLY A 152 15.45 -11.59 -8.49
N ARG A 153 16.26 -12.23 -9.35
CA ARG A 153 17.49 -11.64 -9.86
C ARG A 153 17.27 -10.79 -11.09
N SER A 154 16.25 -11.16 -11.87
CA SER A 154 15.80 -10.39 -13.02
C SER A 154 14.30 -10.54 -13.18
N VAL A 155 13.66 -9.55 -13.78
CA VAL A 155 12.29 -9.62 -14.26
C VAL A 155 12.30 -10.25 -15.65
N THR A 156 11.38 -11.17 -15.89
CA THR A 156 11.25 -11.86 -17.19
C THR A 156 9.96 -11.49 -17.91
N LYS A 157 8.97 -11.06 -17.16
CA LYS A 157 7.65 -10.61 -17.65
C LYS A 157 7.15 -9.48 -16.78
N GLU A 158 6.51 -8.51 -17.36
CA GLU A 158 5.82 -7.43 -16.66
C GLU A 158 4.61 -6.94 -17.45
N GLY A 159 3.78 -6.15 -16.84
CA GLY A 159 2.63 -5.52 -17.46
C GLY A 159 1.72 -4.87 -16.42
N LEU A 160 0.58 -4.37 -16.88
CA LEU A 160 -0.47 -3.84 -16.01
C LEU A 160 -1.59 -4.89 -15.86
N LEU A 161 -2.23 -4.91 -14.70
CA LEU A 161 -3.42 -5.73 -14.47
C LEU A 161 -4.56 -5.25 -15.38
N PRO A 162 -5.33 -6.17 -15.98
CA PRO A 162 -6.43 -5.79 -16.85
C PRO A 162 -7.65 -5.31 -16.07
N SER A 163 -8.45 -4.46 -16.68
CA SER A 163 -9.75 -4.04 -16.16
C SER A 163 -10.65 -5.22 -15.82
N ILE A 164 -11.52 -5.03 -14.84
CA ILE A 164 -12.53 -6.00 -14.39
C ILE A 164 -13.92 -5.54 -14.82
N ALA A 165 -14.76 -6.48 -15.25
CA ALA A 165 -16.16 -6.21 -15.51
C ALA A 165 -16.88 -5.78 -14.22
N SER A 166 -17.50 -4.61 -14.23
CA SER A 166 -18.10 -4.01 -13.04
C SER A 166 -19.45 -4.63 -12.67
N GLY A 167 -20.15 -5.20 -13.63
CA GLY A 167 -21.55 -5.59 -13.47
C GLY A 167 -22.53 -4.41 -13.42
N GLY A 168 -22.07 -3.19 -13.70
CA GLY A 168 -22.84 -1.94 -13.69
C GLY A 168 -22.25 -0.90 -14.62
N GLU A 169 -22.34 0.37 -14.26
CA GLU A 169 -21.74 1.48 -14.98
C GLU A 169 -20.52 2.04 -14.19
N PRO A 170 -19.40 2.32 -14.86
CA PRO A 170 -19.09 1.90 -16.24
C PRO A 170 -18.96 0.38 -16.36
N ALA A 171 -19.10 -0.19 -17.54
CA ALA A 171 -19.11 -1.64 -17.78
C ALA A 171 -17.82 -2.35 -17.31
N ASN A 172 -16.69 -1.67 -17.34
CA ASN A 172 -15.40 -2.15 -16.85
C ASN A 172 -14.76 -1.09 -15.95
N LEU A 173 -14.07 -1.55 -14.92
CA LEU A 173 -13.27 -0.71 -14.03
C LEU A 173 -11.79 -1.02 -14.24
N PRO A 174 -10.96 -0.01 -14.53
CA PRO A 174 -9.51 -0.15 -14.59
C PRO A 174 -8.93 -0.59 -13.24
N SER A 175 -7.78 -1.27 -13.28
CA SER A 175 -6.96 -1.48 -12.09
C SER A 175 -6.46 -0.13 -11.55
N GLY A 176 -6.59 0.08 -10.26
CA GLY A 176 -6.51 1.40 -9.64
C GLY A 176 -5.35 1.63 -8.67
N GLY A 177 -4.50 0.63 -8.45
CA GLY A 177 -3.40 0.70 -7.49
C GLY A 177 -3.67 -0.03 -6.18
N ASP A 178 -2.89 0.26 -5.15
CA ASP A 178 -2.85 -0.42 -3.85
C ASP A 178 -2.66 -1.94 -3.98
N PRO A 179 -1.60 -2.40 -4.68
CA PRO A 179 -1.39 -3.80 -4.96
C PRO A 179 -1.03 -4.60 -3.73
N VAL A 180 -1.69 -5.72 -3.52
CA VAL A 180 -1.26 -6.76 -2.57
C VAL A 180 -1.18 -8.09 -3.30
N ILE A 181 -0.12 -8.88 -3.04
CA ILE A 181 0.13 -10.14 -3.71
C ILE A 181 0.34 -11.26 -2.70
N GLN A 182 -0.28 -12.40 -2.98
CA GLN A 182 -0.05 -13.63 -2.23
C GLN A 182 0.12 -14.81 -3.17
N THR A 183 0.72 -15.89 -2.68
CA THR A 183 0.89 -17.12 -3.45
C THR A 183 0.66 -18.35 -2.62
N ASP A 184 0.20 -19.41 -3.25
CA ASP A 184 0.06 -20.72 -2.60
C ASP A 184 1.21 -21.68 -2.91
N ASN A 185 1.24 -22.82 -2.22
CA ASN A 185 2.25 -23.87 -2.41
C ASN A 185 2.28 -24.50 -3.82
N GLN A 186 1.24 -24.28 -4.64
CA GLN A 186 1.16 -24.73 -6.04
C GLN A 186 1.69 -23.68 -7.01
N CYS A 187 2.13 -22.50 -6.50
CA CYS A 187 2.52 -21.33 -7.29
C CYS A 187 1.36 -20.75 -8.09
N ASN A 188 0.14 -20.81 -7.58
CA ASN A 188 -0.87 -19.88 -8.03
C ASN A 188 -0.60 -18.54 -7.37
N PHE A 189 -0.58 -17.50 -8.13
CA PHE A 189 -0.42 -16.13 -7.65
C PHE A 189 -1.77 -15.44 -7.64
N TYR A 190 -2.05 -14.76 -6.54
CA TYR A 190 -3.25 -14.00 -6.32
C TYR A 190 -2.87 -12.54 -6.16
N PHE A 191 -3.72 -11.66 -6.66
CA PHE A 191 -3.52 -10.23 -6.61
C PHE A 191 -4.82 -9.56 -6.18
N VAL A 192 -4.74 -8.60 -5.30
CA VAL A 192 -5.85 -7.72 -4.92
C VAL A 192 -5.44 -6.29 -5.17
N ASP A 193 -6.35 -5.50 -5.71
CA ASP A 193 -6.15 -4.08 -5.94
C ASP A 193 -7.45 -3.29 -5.90
N LEU A 194 -7.35 -1.97 -6.05
CA LEU A 194 -8.48 -1.09 -6.26
C LEU A 194 -8.95 -1.11 -7.72
N ASN A 195 -10.26 -0.98 -7.92
CA ASN A 195 -10.85 -0.79 -9.24
C ASN A 195 -11.86 0.36 -9.21
N TYR A 196 -11.64 1.39 -10.00
CA TYR A 196 -12.48 2.58 -10.03
C TYR A 196 -12.40 3.31 -11.37
N PRO A 197 -13.37 4.19 -11.71
CA PRO A 197 -13.32 4.98 -12.94
C PRO A 197 -12.09 5.86 -12.99
N ALA A 198 -11.37 5.84 -14.12
CA ALA A 198 -10.10 6.52 -14.26
C ALA A 198 -10.17 8.04 -14.21
N ASP A 199 -11.28 8.61 -14.67
CA ASP A 199 -11.53 10.05 -14.77
C ASP A 199 -12.08 10.66 -13.47
N ASN A 200 -12.83 9.86 -12.70
CA ASN A 200 -13.32 10.27 -11.37
C ASN A 200 -13.48 9.05 -10.45
N PRO A 201 -12.51 8.80 -9.55
CA PRO A 201 -12.57 7.66 -8.64
C PRO A 201 -13.75 7.71 -7.67
N PHE A 202 -14.32 8.90 -7.41
CA PHE A 202 -15.45 9.12 -6.51
C PHE A 202 -16.79 9.26 -7.24
N ALA A 203 -16.90 8.68 -8.43
CA ALA A 203 -18.15 8.66 -9.19
C ALA A 203 -18.43 7.26 -9.71
N ASN A 204 -19.71 6.91 -9.80
CA ASN A 204 -20.16 5.61 -10.28
C ASN A 204 -19.67 4.45 -9.39
N ARG A 205 -19.46 3.29 -9.98
CA ARG A 205 -19.02 2.09 -9.26
C ARG A 205 -17.52 2.11 -9.02
N ASN A 206 -17.12 1.75 -7.81
CA ASN A 206 -15.77 1.44 -7.41
C ASN A 206 -15.75 0.08 -6.69
N GLY A 207 -14.60 -0.57 -6.55
CA GLY A 207 -14.55 -1.87 -5.90
C GLY A 207 -13.15 -2.40 -5.65
N ILE A 208 -13.13 -3.57 -5.06
CA ILE A 208 -11.93 -4.36 -4.80
C ILE A 208 -11.86 -5.50 -5.81
N GLY A 209 -10.78 -5.55 -6.58
CA GLY A 209 -10.49 -6.58 -7.56
C GLY A 209 -9.72 -7.74 -6.97
N LEU A 210 -10.06 -8.96 -7.35
CA LEU A 210 -9.30 -10.18 -7.08
C LEU A 210 -8.94 -10.82 -8.41
N TYR A 211 -7.64 -11.08 -8.59
CA TYR A 211 -7.07 -11.72 -9.77
C TYR A 211 -6.34 -12.98 -9.37
N LYS A 212 -6.31 -13.97 -10.27
CA LYS A 212 -5.55 -15.20 -10.10
C LYS A 212 -4.86 -15.56 -11.39
N ALA A 213 -3.58 -15.90 -11.27
CA ALA A 213 -2.79 -16.48 -12.34
C ALA A 213 -2.11 -17.77 -11.88
N THR A 214 -2.16 -18.79 -12.68
CA THR A 214 -1.32 -19.98 -12.49
C THR A 214 0.11 -19.66 -12.92
N LEU A 215 1.07 -20.46 -12.46
CA LEU A 215 2.45 -20.35 -12.92
C LEU A 215 2.56 -20.47 -14.46
N GLU A 216 1.70 -21.26 -15.09
CA GLU A 216 1.70 -21.42 -16.54
C GLU A 216 1.19 -20.18 -17.26
N ASN A 217 0.16 -19.51 -16.72
CA ASN A 217 -0.31 -18.22 -17.24
C ASN A 217 0.85 -17.21 -17.27
N LEU A 218 1.53 -17.00 -16.11
CA LEU A 218 2.62 -16.02 -16.00
C LEU A 218 3.82 -16.34 -16.91
N LYS A 219 4.17 -17.62 -17.08
CA LYS A 219 5.25 -18.01 -18.01
C LYS A 219 4.90 -17.75 -19.46
N SER A 220 3.65 -17.93 -19.84
CA SER A 220 3.18 -17.74 -21.22
C SER A 220 2.89 -16.28 -21.57
N CYS A 221 2.93 -15.37 -20.59
CA CYS A 221 2.77 -13.93 -20.83
C CYS A 221 3.78 -13.41 -21.85
N PRO A 222 3.42 -12.43 -22.67
CA PRO A 222 4.38 -11.62 -23.43
C PRO A 222 5.42 -10.96 -22.51
N ALA A 223 6.48 -10.44 -23.06
CA ALA A 223 7.54 -9.78 -22.26
C ALA A 223 7.09 -8.45 -21.64
N GLY A 224 6.11 -7.76 -22.22
CA GLY A 224 5.55 -6.51 -21.67
C GLY A 224 6.35 -5.24 -22.01
N GLU A 225 7.32 -5.35 -22.92
CA GLU A 225 8.14 -4.20 -23.36
C GLU A 225 7.42 -3.29 -24.38
N ASP A 226 6.26 -3.73 -24.91
CA ASP A 226 5.52 -3.01 -25.93
C ASP A 226 4.45 -2.13 -25.28
N PRO A 227 4.52 -0.79 -25.42
CA PRO A 227 3.51 0.13 -24.85
C PRO A 227 2.08 -0.17 -25.31
N ASP A 228 1.90 -0.72 -26.53
CA ASP A 228 0.60 -1.11 -27.06
C ASP A 228 0.07 -2.42 -26.43
N GLN A 229 0.87 -3.10 -25.60
CA GLN A 229 0.56 -4.38 -24.97
C GLN A 229 0.82 -4.37 -23.45
N LEU A 230 0.75 -3.21 -22.80
CA LEU A 230 0.96 -3.11 -21.35
C LEU A 230 -0.06 -3.94 -20.59
N THR A 231 -1.32 -3.90 -21.00
CA THR A 231 -2.40 -4.68 -20.39
C THR A 231 -2.54 -6.05 -21.04
N GLN A 232 -2.45 -7.11 -20.25
CA GLN A 232 -2.37 -8.48 -20.74
C GLN A 232 -3.43 -9.38 -20.08
N PRO A 233 -4.71 -9.34 -20.56
CA PRO A 233 -5.81 -10.10 -19.95
C PRO A 233 -5.59 -11.61 -19.91
N GLN A 234 -4.81 -12.18 -20.84
CA GLN A 234 -4.48 -13.61 -20.91
C GLN A 234 -3.55 -14.07 -19.76
N CYS A 235 -2.82 -13.15 -19.14
CA CYS A 235 -1.96 -13.45 -17.99
C CYS A 235 -2.77 -13.62 -16.71
N TRP A 236 -3.91 -12.94 -16.64
CA TRP A 236 -4.84 -12.91 -15.51
C TRP A 236 -6.24 -13.32 -15.97
N PRO A 237 -6.42 -14.58 -16.38
CA PRO A 237 -7.70 -15.03 -16.97
C PRO A 237 -8.83 -15.06 -15.94
N ASP A 238 -8.50 -15.40 -14.69
CA ASP A 238 -9.46 -15.47 -13.60
C ASP A 238 -9.39 -14.16 -12.81
N ARG A 239 -10.44 -13.32 -12.90
CA ARG A 239 -10.54 -12.05 -12.20
C ARG A 239 -11.98 -11.62 -12.00
N ARG A 240 -12.24 -10.91 -10.89
CA ARG A 240 -13.58 -10.40 -10.57
C ARG A 240 -13.54 -9.31 -9.50
N LEU A 241 -14.57 -8.48 -9.44
CA LEU A 241 -14.85 -7.69 -8.24
C LEU A 241 -15.36 -8.60 -7.13
N VAL A 242 -14.79 -8.47 -5.93
CA VAL A 242 -15.18 -9.23 -4.73
C VAL A 242 -15.98 -8.37 -3.75
N ALA A 243 -15.79 -7.07 -3.82
CA ALA A 243 -16.61 -6.06 -3.18
C ALA A 243 -16.76 -4.88 -4.13
N PHE A 244 -17.89 -4.20 -4.07
CA PHE A 244 -18.12 -2.97 -4.83
C PHE A 244 -19.09 -2.04 -4.10
N ALA A 245 -19.02 -0.77 -4.44
CA ALA A 245 -19.94 0.26 -3.99
C ALA A 245 -20.25 1.22 -5.14
N ASP A 246 -21.38 1.89 -5.04
CA ASP A 246 -21.81 2.89 -6.01
C ASP A 246 -21.83 4.27 -5.36
N ILE A 247 -21.31 5.27 -6.08
CA ILE A 247 -21.39 6.69 -5.72
C ILE A 247 -22.15 7.38 -6.86
N PRO A 248 -23.46 7.64 -6.73
CA PRO A 248 -24.24 8.32 -7.76
C PRO A 248 -23.67 9.69 -8.07
N VAL A 249 -23.49 10.00 -9.36
CA VAL A 249 -22.85 11.24 -9.85
C VAL A 249 -23.62 12.49 -9.43
N ASP A 250 -24.95 12.39 -9.30
CA ASP A 250 -25.84 13.51 -8.97
C ASP A 250 -25.81 13.89 -7.49
N THR A 251 -25.53 12.96 -6.60
CA THR A 251 -25.49 13.21 -5.15
C THR A 251 -24.10 13.17 -4.57
N GLY A 252 -23.20 12.38 -5.14
CA GLY A 252 -21.88 12.08 -4.58
C GLY A 252 -21.94 11.29 -3.25
N ILE A 253 -23.12 10.86 -2.80
CA ILE A 253 -23.30 10.13 -1.53
C ILE A 253 -23.28 8.63 -1.81
N GLY A 254 -22.38 7.91 -1.15
CA GLY A 254 -22.21 6.47 -1.35
C GLY A 254 -21.06 5.92 -0.55
N SER A 255 -20.39 4.91 -1.07
CA SER A 255 -19.20 4.34 -0.43
C SER A 255 -18.02 4.33 -1.39
N PHE A 256 -16.84 4.67 -0.89
CA PHE A 256 -15.56 4.46 -1.55
C PHE A 256 -14.78 3.39 -0.81
N LEU A 257 -14.35 2.35 -1.53
CA LEU A 257 -13.60 1.21 -0.98
C LEU A 257 -12.10 1.44 -1.21
N ASP A 258 -11.29 1.27 -0.15
CA ASP A 258 -9.87 1.61 -0.19
C ASP A 258 -9.02 0.70 0.70
N LYS A 259 -7.70 0.73 0.51
CA LYS A 259 -6.72 0.03 1.33
C LYS A 259 -7.00 -1.47 1.49
N PRO A 260 -7.12 -2.23 0.40
CA PRO A 260 -7.32 -3.66 0.50
C PRO A 260 -6.07 -4.35 1.05
N TRP A 261 -6.30 -5.39 1.86
CA TRP A 261 -5.27 -6.34 2.25
C TRP A 261 -5.83 -7.76 2.19
N PHE A 262 -4.99 -8.78 1.94
CA PHE A 262 -5.50 -10.14 1.91
C PHE A 262 -4.44 -11.18 2.22
N ASP A 263 -4.91 -12.37 2.58
CA ASP A 263 -4.08 -13.57 2.68
C ASP A 263 -4.79 -14.78 2.07
N VAL A 264 -4.00 -15.77 1.67
CA VAL A 264 -4.43 -17.06 1.14
C VAL A 264 -3.85 -18.20 1.96
N GLY A 265 -4.70 -19.01 2.55
CA GLY A 265 -4.28 -20.10 3.44
C GLY A 265 -5.23 -21.29 3.43
N PRO A 266 -4.98 -22.29 4.28
CA PRO A 266 -5.90 -23.41 4.45
C PRO A 266 -7.25 -22.95 4.99
N ASP A 267 -8.32 -23.67 4.64
CA ASP A 267 -9.67 -23.44 5.17
C ASP A 267 -9.99 -24.28 6.45
N GLY A 268 -9.05 -25.14 6.85
CA GLY A 268 -9.27 -26.08 7.96
C GLY A 268 -9.85 -27.43 7.54
N ASP A 269 -10.51 -27.51 6.36
CA ASP A 269 -11.20 -28.71 5.85
C ASP A 269 -10.45 -29.38 4.68
N GLY A 270 -9.24 -28.94 4.38
CA GLY A 270 -8.36 -29.48 3.34
C GLY A 270 -8.44 -28.75 2.00
N GLY A 271 -9.19 -27.67 1.91
CA GLY A 271 -9.19 -26.68 0.82
C GLY A 271 -8.31 -25.48 1.14
N LYS A 272 -8.55 -24.39 0.40
CA LYS A 272 -7.90 -23.09 0.61
C LYS A 272 -8.92 -21.98 0.53
N GLN A 273 -8.75 -21.03 1.43
CA GLN A 273 -9.56 -19.82 1.52
C GLN A 273 -8.72 -18.58 1.22
N ILE A 274 -9.41 -17.52 0.87
CA ILE A 274 -8.89 -16.16 0.77
C ILE A 274 -9.75 -15.29 1.70
N TRP A 275 -9.10 -14.49 2.53
CA TRP A 275 -9.74 -13.41 3.24
C TRP A 275 -9.20 -12.08 2.75
N ILE A 276 -10.09 -11.18 2.37
CA ILE A 276 -9.77 -9.83 1.87
C ILE A 276 -10.41 -8.85 2.82
N THR A 277 -9.64 -7.90 3.34
CA THR A 277 -10.11 -6.79 4.17
C THR A 277 -9.95 -5.47 3.43
N TYR A 278 -10.75 -4.49 3.75
CA TYR A 278 -10.67 -3.15 3.17
C TYR A 278 -11.36 -2.11 4.06
N SER A 279 -11.05 -0.85 3.84
CA SER A 279 -11.73 0.30 4.42
C SER A 279 -12.89 0.71 3.51
N ASP A 280 -14.08 0.85 4.07
CA ASP A 280 -15.28 1.35 3.40
C ASP A 280 -15.62 2.74 3.95
N PHE A 281 -15.33 3.77 3.17
CA PHE A 281 -15.61 5.16 3.50
C PHE A 281 -17.02 5.52 3.08
N ALA A 282 -17.85 5.95 4.03
CA ALA A 282 -19.17 6.50 3.76
C ALA A 282 -19.03 7.91 3.17
N ASN A 283 -18.82 8.01 1.86
CA ASN A 283 -18.61 9.26 1.15
C ASN A 283 -19.86 10.15 1.20
N ASP A 284 -19.70 11.35 1.71
CA ASP A 284 -20.73 12.39 1.73
C ASP A 284 -20.09 13.75 1.46
N PRO A 285 -20.32 14.32 0.28
CA PRO A 285 -19.77 15.61 -0.07
C PRO A 285 -20.20 16.77 0.83
N ASN A 286 -21.19 16.63 1.65
CA ASN A 286 -21.61 17.66 2.59
C ASN A 286 -20.98 17.50 3.99
N ALA A 287 -20.26 16.41 4.23
CA ALA A 287 -19.55 16.17 5.48
C ALA A 287 -18.25 17.01 5.53
N PRO A 288 -17.80 17.46 6.72
CA PRO A 288 -16.59 18.26 6.86
C PRO A 288 -15.32 17.61 6.29
N LEU A 289 -15.22 16.29 6.37
CA LEU A 289 -14.09 15.50 5.84
C LEU A 289 -14.37 14.89 4.46
N GLY A 290 -15.52 15.18 3.83
CA GLY A 290 -15.94 14.53 2.60
C GLY A 290 -16.48 13.11 2.79
N PHE A 291 -16.54 12.63 4.03
CA PHE A 291 -17.13 11.35 4.43
C PHE A 291 -17.68 11.43 5.87
N THR A 292 -18.62 10.55 6.21
CA THR A 292 -19.29 10.52 7.53
C THR A 292 -18.76 9.44 8.45
N GLY A 293 -17.79 8.66 8.02
CA GLY A 293 -17.15 7.61 8.76
C GLY A 293 -16.63 6.50 7.87
N ALA A 294 -15.81 5.63 8.43
CA ALA A 294 -15.27 4.46 7.77
C ALA A 294 -15.58 3.19 8.56
N GLN A 295 -15.55 2.05 7.90
CA GLN A 295 -15.66 0.72 8.49
C GLN A 295 -14.61 -0.20 7.89
N ILE A 296 -14.08 -1.11 8.71
CA ILE A 296 -13.34 -2.25 8.17
C ILE A 296 -14.35 -3.34 7.83
N LYS A 297 -14.31 -3.79 6.57
CA LYS A 297 -15.08 -4.92 6.05
C LYS A 297 -14.17 -6.04 5.60
N ALA A 298 -14.71 -7.24 5.52
CA ALA A 298 -14.00 -8.40 5.02
C ALA A 298 -14.86 -9.24 4.09
N VAL A 299 -14.21 -9.90 3.13
CA VAL A 299 -14.82 -10.84 2.18
C VAL A 299 -14.09 -12.16 2.28
N HIS A 300 -14.86 -13.26 2.40
CA HIS A 300 -14.38 -14.62 2.31
C HIS A 300 -14.56 -15.17 0.90
N CYS A 301 -13.52 -15.81 0.35
CA CYS A 301 -13.58 -16.44 -0.98
C CYS A 301 -12.93 -17.84 -0.96
N ASP A 302 -13.45 -18.71 -1.79
CA ASP A 302 -12.79 -19.98 -2.13
C ASP A 302 -11.62 -19.73 -3.09
N ALA A 303 -10.41 -20.13 -2.73
CA ALA A 303 -9.20 -19.82 -3.49
C ALA A 303 -9.11 -20.58 -4.84
N LYS A 304 -9.88 -21.66 -5.01
CA LYS A 304 -9.87 -22.45 -6.25
C LYS A 304 -10.76 -21.82 -7.32
N THR A 305 -11.97 -21.43 -6.92
CA THR A 305 -13.02 -20.96 -7.83
C THR A 305 -13.16 -19.45 -7.87
N LEU A 306 -12.55 -18.74 -6.90
CA LEU A 306 -12.75 -17.33 -6.61
C LEU A 306 -14.22 -16.97 -6.32
N ALA A 307 -15.06 -17.96 -5.92
CA ALA A 307 -16.40 -17.67 -5.45
C ALA A 307 -16.31 -17.00 -4.08
N CYS A 308 -16.92 -15.83 -3.94
CA CYS A 308 -16.87 -15.02 -2.73
C CYS A 308 -18.26 -14.87 -2.10
N GLU A 309 -18.27 -14.75 -0.78
CA GLU A 309 -19.45 -14.42 0.01
C GLU A 309 -19.69 -12.91 0.02
N GLU A 310 -20.83 -12.47 0.52
CA GLU A 310 -21.12 -11.04 0.72
C GLU A 310 -20.19 -10.45 1.78
N PRO A 311 -19.77 -9.18 1.65
CA PRO A 311 -18.93 -8.54 2.63
C PRO A 311 -19.56 -8.50 4.03
N ILE A 312 -18.75 -8.76 5.06
CA ILE A 312 -19.15 -8.65 6.46
C ILE A 312 -18.46 -7.47 7.12
N VAL A 313 -19.13 -6.81 8.06
CA VAL A 313 -18.56 -5.72 8.87
C VAL A 313 -17.71 -6.32 9.98
N ILE A 314 -16.46 -5.86 10.09
CA ILE A 314 -15.50 -6.29 11.11
C ILE A 314 -15.42 -5.30 12.26
N SER A 315 -15.40 -4.01 11.98
CA SER A 315 -15.32 -2.94 12.97
C SER A 315 -16.66 -2.23 13.19
N GLY A 316 -16.75 -1.39 14.21
CA GLY A 316 -17.78 -0.35 14.27
C GLY A 316 -17.53 0.72 13.17
N THR A 317 -18.40 1.73 13.14
CA THR A 317 -18.18 2.93 12.32
C THR A 317 -17.45 3.97 13.15
N ASP A 318 -16.40 4.58 12.58
CA ASP A 318 -15.63 5.66 13.18
C ASP A 318 -15.14 6.60 12.07
N GLU A 319 -14.82 7.83 12.38
CA GLU A 319 -14.28 8.79 11.40
C GLU A 319 -12.85 8.43 10.99
N ASP A 320 -12.11 7.75 11.86
CA ASP A 320 -10.70 7.44 11.71
C ASP A 320 -10.39 5.95 11.92
N ILE A 321 -11.04 5.09 11.19
CA ILE A 321 -10.71 3.65 11.09
C ILE A 321 -10.12 3.36 9.72
N GLN A 322 -8.88 2.89 9.68
CA GLN A 322 -8.24 2.45 8.45
C GLN A 322 -7.22 1.34 8.67
N PHE A 323 -6.66 0.87 7.54
CA PHE A 323 -5.49 -0.01 7.50
C PHE A 323 -5.69 -1.31 8.24
N SER A 324 -6.60 -2.07 7.73
CA SER A 324 -6.76 -3.46 8.16
C SER A 324 -5.66 -4.35 7.57
N ASP A 325 -5.31 -5.37 8.34
CA ASP A 325 -4.42 -6.44 7.91
C ASP A 325 -5.06 -7.79 8.22
N VAL A 326 -4.76 -8.82 7.43
CA VAL A 326 -5.32 -10.16 7.60
C VAL A 326 -4.25 -11.21 7.40
N THR A 327 -4.27 -12.23 8.23
CA THR A 327 -3.41 -13.41 8.13
C THR A 327 -4.15 -14.69 8.46
N ILE A 328 -3.86 -15.75 7.72
CA ILE A 328 -4.48 -17.08 7.88
C ILE A 328 -3.44 -18.05 8.43
N ALA A 329 -3.71 -18.62 9.60
CA ALA A 329 -2.88 -19.64 10.20
C ALA A 329 -2.99 -20.98 9.46
N ASN A 330 -2.02 -21.87 9.71
CA ASN A 330 -2.01 -23.19 9.09
C ASN A 330 -3.12 -24.14 9.57
N ASP A 331 -3.81 -23.83 10.64
CA ASP A 331 -5.02 -24.55 11.09
C ASP A 331 -6.30 -24.03 10.45
N GLY A 332 -6.24 -22.97 9.66
CA GLY A 332 -7.38 -22.31 9.03
C GLY A 332 -7.99 -21.16 9.84
N SER A 333 -7.49 -20.87 11.05
CA SER A 333 -7.87 -19.67 11.80
C SER A 333 -7.44 -18.41 11.06
N THR A 334 -8.26 -17.38 11.08
CA THR A 334 -7.96 -16.09 10.44
C THR A 334 -7.93 -14.97 11.48
N LEU A 335 -6.86 -14.19 11.48
CA LEU A 335 -6.69 -12.99 12.29
C LEU A 335 -6.85 -11.76 11.41
N ILE A 336 -7.73 -10.84 11.81
CA ILE A 336 -7.89 -9.51 11.19
C ILE A 336 -7.56 -8.46 12.24
N THR A 337 -6.70 -7.51 11.91
CA THR A 337 -6.29 -6.40 12.78
C THR A 337 -6.57 -5.06 12.12
N TRP A 338 -6.78 -4.01 12.92
CA TRP A 338 -6.92 -2.63 12.47
C TRP A 338 -6.54 -1.65 13.57
N ALA A 339 -6.33 -0.39 13.18
CA ALA A 339 -6.16 0.72 14.11
C ALA A 339 -7.43 1.58 14.12
N GLN A 340 -7.83 2.04 15.30
CA GLN A 340 -8.98 2.90 15.51
C GLN A 340 -8.61 4.04 16.46
N ILE A 341 -8.96 5.27 16.10
CA ILE A 341 -8.82 6.41 17.00
C ILE A 341 -9.82 6.27 18.16
N GLU A 342 -9.36 6.38 19.38
CA GLU A 342 -10.19 6.33 20.61
C GLU A 342 -9.98 7.54 21.52
N GLY A 343 -9.34 8.59 21.05
CA GLY A 343 -9.14 9.79 21.84
C GLY A 343 -8.11 10.74 21.28
N GLU A 344 -8.02 11.90 21.88
CA GLU A 344 -7.05 12.93 21.58
C GLU A 344 -6.26 13.22 22.86
N LEU A 345 -4.92 13.29 22.78
CA LEU A 345 -4.08 13.76 23.88
C LEU A 345 -4.15 15.27 24.01
N GLU A 346 -4.27 15.95 22.91
CA GLU A 346 -4.47 17.38 22.70
C GLU A 346 -5.14 17.56 21.32
N GLU A 347 -5.49 18.77 20.92
CA GLU A 347 -6.12 19.04 19.61
C GLU A 347 -5.34 18.52 18.38
N THR A 348 -4.09 18.10 18.56
CA THR A 348 -3.19 17.69 17.48
C THR A 348 -2.59 16.28 17.63
N ALA A 349 -2.84 15.60 18.75
CA ALA A 349 -2.25 14.27 19.02
C ALA A 349 -3.35 13.22 19.21
N GLN A 350 -3.44 12.30 18.27
CA GLN A 350 -4.41 11.20 18.27
C GLN A 350 -3.91 10.02 19.10
N VAL A 351 -4.83 9.29 19.71
CA VAL A 351 -4.55 8.04 20.44
C VAL A 351 -5.28 6.90 19.76
N PHE A 352 -4.52 5.96 19.21
CA PHE A 352 -5.05 4.78 18.58
C PHE A 352 -5.13 3.61 19.55
N THR A 353 -6.16 2.79 19.34
CA THR A 353 -6.23 1.44 19.86
C THR A 353 -6.07 0.46 18.71
N VAL A 354 -5.08 -0.41 18.79
CA VAL A 354 -4.95 -1.54 17.87
C VAL A 354 -5.91 -2.63 18.32
N LYS A 355 -6.79 -3.04 17.42
CA LYS A 355 -7.85 -4.04 17.65
C LYS A 355 -7.65 -5.26 16.77
N ALA A 356 -8.29 -6.36 17.15
CA ALA A 356 -8.26 -7.62 16.41
C ALA A 356 -9.57 -8.39 16.56
N VAL A 357 -9.86 -9.21 15.55
CA VAL A 357 -10.82 -10.31 15.64
C VAL A 357 -10.16 -11.59 15.16
N VAL A 358 -10.63 -12.72 15.67
CA VAL A 358 -10.24 -14.04 15.18
C VAL A 358 -11.47 -14.73 14.62
N ILE A 359 -11.35 -15.31 13.43
CA ILE A 359 -12.33 -16.15 12.79
C ILE A 359 -11.85 -17.59 12.94
N PRO A 360 -12.63 -18.49 13.59
CA PRO A 360 -12.23 -19.88 13.77
C PRO A 360 -12.11 -20.65 12.44
N PRO A 361 -11.33 -21.74 12.39
CA PRO A 361 -11.24 -22.61 11.21
C PRO A 361 -12.62 -23.08 10.74
N GLY A 362 -12.85 -23.08 9.43
CA GLY A 362 -14.12 -23.50 8.83
C GLY A 362 -15.32 -22.60 9.14
N SER A 363 -15.10 -21.41 9.70
CA SER A 363 -16.12 -20.40 9.99
C SER A 363 -15.91 -19.17 9.13
N THR A 364 -17.00 -18.46 8.83
CA THR A 364 -16.97 -17.10 8.25
C THR A 364 -17.53 -16.05 9.23
N THR A 365 -17.77 -16.46 10.49
CA THR A 365 -18.29 -15.57 11.53
C THR A 365 -17.15 -15.06 12.41
N PRO A 366 -16.92 -13.74 12.48
CA PRO A 366 -15.93 -13.15 13.37
C PRO A 366 -16.23 -13.43 14.84
N GLY A 367 -15.21 -13.72 15.62
CA GLY A 367 -15.28 -13.73 17.08
C GLY A 367 -15.44 -12.31 17.67
N PRO A 368 -15.45 -12.19 18.99
CA PRO A 368 -15.52 -10.87 19.64
C PRO A 368 -14.27 -10.05 19.36
N THR A 369 -14.45 -8.74 19.22
CA THR A 369 -13.33 -7.79 19.10
C THR A 369 -12.44 -7.84 20.34
N LYS A 370 -11.15 -7.96 20.12
CA LYS A 370 -10.10 -7.94 21.14
C LYS A 370 -9.31 -6.64 21.05
N VAL A 371 -8.84 -6.16 22.20
CA VAL A 371 -7.91 -5.04 22.26
C VAL A 371 -6.50 -5.60 22.31
N VAL A 372 -5.70 -5.28 21.28
CA VAL A 372 -4.30 -5.68 21.19
C VAL A 372 -3.42 -4.76 22.02
N ASN A 373 -3.55 -3.46 21.81
CA ASN A 373 -2.86 -2.44 22.60
C ASN A 373 -3.68 -1.14 22.61
N ARG A 374 -3.70 -0.48 23.76
CA ARG A 374 -4.31 0.84 23.95
C ARG A 374 -3.26 1.93 23.95
N GLU A 375 -3.71 3.15 23.71
CA GLU A 375 -2.87 4.35 23.83
C GLU A 375 -1.60 4.27 22.97
N VAL A 376 -1.75 3.70 21.77
CA VAL A 376 -0.70 3.77 20.77
C VAL A 376 -0.68 5.20 20.25
N ASN A 377 0.44 5.89 20.44
CA ASN A 377 0.65 7.18 19.80
C ASN A 377 1.03 6.92 18.34
N PRO A 378 0.11 7.07 17.38
CA PRO A 378 0.41 6.80 15.99
C PRO A 378 1.28 7.92 15.43
N ILE A 379 1.89 7.66 14.28
CA ILE A 379 2.21 8.75 13.36
C ILE A 379 0.85 9.25 12.89
N PRO A 380 0.52 10.56 13.09
CA PRO A 380 -0.80 11.06 12.77
C PRO A 380 -1.15 10.78 11.31
N PHE A 381 -2.42 10.51 11.05
CA PHE A 381 -2.91 10.25 9.71
C PHE A 381 -2.64 11.45 8.78
N GLY A 382 -2.04 11.21 7.61
CA GLY A 382 -1.53 12.28 6.76
C GLY A 382 -0.39 13.09 7.39
N GLY A 383 0.18 12.58 8.50
CA GLY A 383 1.27 13.21 9.22
C GLY A 383 2.60 13.07 8.50
N PHE A 384 3.54 13.86 8.98
CA PHE A 384 4.90 13.89 8.47
C PHE A 384 5.86 13.53 9.59
N LEU A 385 6.94 12.87 9.24
CA LEU A 385 8.10 12.73 10.11
C LEU A 385 8.78 14.10 10.29
N HIS A 386 9.53 14.28 11.38
CA HIS A 386 10.13 15.58 11.68
C HIS A 386 10.99 16.17 10.55
N SER A 387 11.64 15.34 9.76
CA SER A 387 12.59 15.75 8.72
C SER A 387 12.16 15.43 7.29
N ASN A 388 10.94 14.98 7.08
CA ASN A 388 10.43 14.56 5.78
C ASN A 388 9.07 15.18 5.47
N ASP A 389 8.82 15.44 4.18
CA ASP A 389 7.60 16.07 3.68
C ASP A 389 6.63 15.07 3.04
N PHE A 390 6.97 13.78 2.98
CA PHE A 390 6.06 12.76 2.47
C PHE A 390 5.13 12.23 3.56
N ARG A 391 3.95 11.78 3.13
CA ARG A 391 2.93 11.19 4.00
C ARG A 391 3.43 9.89 4.65
N VAL A 392 3.21 9.77 5.96
CA VAL A 392 3.38 8.53 6.71
C VAL A 392 2.16 8.33 7.61
N ALA A 393 1.78 7.09 7.85
CA ALA A 393 0.73 6.73 8.80
C ALA A 393 1.05 5.41 9.51
N THR A 394 0.44 5.20 10.67
CA THR A 394 0.61 3.96 11.44
C THR A 394 -0.27 2.86 10.91
N TYR A 395 0.33 1.74 10.52
CA TYR A 395 -0.34 0.54 10.03
C TYR A 395 -0.09 -0.66 10.94
N PRO A 396 -1.11 -1.31 11.52
CA PRO A 396 -0.92 -2.60 12.15
C PRO A 396 -0.68 -3.67 11.07
N LYS A 397 0.29 -4.54 11.33
CA LYS A 397 0.58 -5.74 10.54
C LYS A 397 0.55 -6.96 11.44
N SER A 398 0.16 -8.09 10.89
CA SER A 398 -0.02 -9.30 11.68
C SER A 398 0.49 -10.56 10.99
N ILE A 399 0.91 -11.54 11.79
CA ILE A 399 1.10 -12.93 11.36
C ILE A 399 0.63 -13.89 12.45
N MET A 400 0.25 -15.08 12.05
CA MET A 400 -0.21 -16.12 12.97
C MET A 400 0.48 -17.47 12.72
N PRO A 401 1.80 -17.58 13.01
CA PRO A 401 2.55 -18.82 12.85
C PRO A 401 2.16 -19.87 13.89
N MET A 402 2.36 -21.13 13.54
CA MET A 402 2.24 -22.24 14.48
C MET A 402 3.46 -22.30 15.40
N VAL A 403 3.25 -22.26 16.72
CA VAL A 403 4.27 -22.40 17.75
C VAL A 403 3.87 -23.52 18.69
N ASN A 404 4.70 -24.56 18.81
CA ASN A 404 4.39 -25.76 19.60
C ASN A 404 3.04 -26.43 19.26
N GLY A 405 2.62 -26.33 18.00
CA GLY A 405 1.37 -26.93 17.51
C GLY A 405 0.12 -26.05 17.66
N ASN A 406 0.24 -24.83 18.21
CA ASN A 406 -0.85 -23.88 18.35
C ASN A 406 -0.56 -22.58 17.59
N PRO A 407 -1.58 -21.87 17.07
CA PRO A 407 -1.38 -20.54 16.51
C PRO A 407 -0.90 -19.57 17.58
N ARG A 408 0.10 -18.75 17.25
CA ARG A 408 0.52 -17.60 18.04
C ARG A 408 0.33 -16.36 17.21
N MET A 409 -0.43 -15.42 17.71
CA MET A 409 -0.69 -14.16 17.06
C MET A 409 0.44 -13.18 17.35
N PHE A 410 1.05 -12.60 16.33
CA PHE A 410 1.96 -11.45 16.44
C PHE A 410 1.32 -10.26 15.75
N VAL A 411 1.34 -9.12 16.40
CA VAL A 411 0.85 -7.85 15.84
C VAL A 411 1.94 -6.80 16.00
N LEU A 412 2.19 -6.07 14.92
CA LEU A 412 3.22 -5.04 14.81
C LEU A 412 2.59 -3.73 14.41
N TRP A 413 3.18 -2.62 14.82
CA TRP A 413 2.81 -1.27 14.41
C TRP A 413 3.99 -0.32 14.56
N ASP A 414 3.96 0.78 13.87
CA ASP A 414 4.84 1.90 14.14
C ASP A 414 4.21 2.82 15.17
N ARG A 415 5.03 3.38 16.04
CA ARG A 415 4.61 4.26 17.14
C ARG A 415 5.50 5.47 17.18
N CYS A 416 4.88 6.63 17.26
CA CYS A 416 5.56 7.88 17.44
C CYS A 416 5.94 8.14 18.90
N LEU A 417 7.15 8.61 19.14
CA LEU A 417 7.59 9.18 20.40
C LEU A 417 7.39 10.69 20.34
N TYR A 418 6.32 11.18 20.96
CA TYR A 418 6.01 12.59 20.97
C TYR A 418 6.89 13.38 21.95
N ASN A 419 7.29 14.56 21.51
CA ASN A 419 7.73 15.60 22.41
C ASN A 419 6.49 16.17 23.12
N LEU A 420 6.46 16.02 24.45
CA LEU A 420 5.33 16.45 25.26
C LEU A 420 5.20 17.99 25.39
N LEU A 421 6.13 18.77 24.86
CA LEU A 421 6.11 20.23 24.90
C LEU A 421 5.41 20.85 23.68
N ASP A 422 5.50 20.18 22.53
CA ASP A 422 4.95 20.69 21.25
C ASP A 422 4.17 19.64 20.48
N PHE A 423 4.02 18.43 21.03
CA PHE A 423 3.31 17.29 20.43
C PHE A 423 3.79 16.91 19.03
N THR A 424 5.07 17.17 18.74
CA THR A 424 5.68 16.72 17.48
C THR A 424 6.18 15.30 17.59
N CYS A 425 6.14 14.56 16.48
CA CYS A 425 6.75 13.23 16.39
C CYS A 425 8.27 13.38 16.25
N GLU A 426 9.01 13.19 17.34
CA GLU A 426 10.47 13.29 17.33
C GLU A 426 11.15 12.04 16.79
N GLU A 427 10.57 10.87 16.99
CA GLU A 427 11.11 9.59 16.57
C GLU A 427 9.98 8.56 16.45
N SER A 428 9.94 7.80 15.38
CA SER A 428 9.03 6.68 15.24
C SER A 428 9.76 5.33 15.37
N GLN A 429 9.11 4.35 16.00
CA GLN A 429 9.68 3.04 16.24
C GLN A 429 8.69 1.92 15.95
N ILE A 430 9.20 0.76 15.48
CA ILE A 430 8.41 -0.44 15.24
C ILE A 430 8.28 -1.23 16.54
N TYR A 431 7.05 -1.41 16.99
CA TYR A 431 6.70 -2.24 18.14
C TYR A 431 6.03 -3.53 17.71
N MET A 432 6.07 -4.53 18.58
CA MET A 432 5.43 -5.82 18.40
C MET A 432 4.93 -6.35 19.74
N THR A 433 3.76 -6.98 19.72
CA THR A 433 3.24 -7.81 20.82
C THR A 433 2.82 -9.17 20.29
N TRP A 434 2.54 -10.13 21.19
CA TRP A 434 1.98 -11.43 20.80
C TRP A 434 1.00 -11.97 21.83
N SER A 435 0.16 -12.88 21.37
CA SER A 435 -0.82 -13.64 22.17
C SER A 435 -0.69 -15.13 21.89
N ASP A 436 -0.79 -15.94 22.94
CA ASP A 436 -0.83 -17.41 22.90
C ASP A 436 -2.25 -17.98 23.15
N ASP A 437 -3.23 -17.14 23.42
CA ASP A 437 -4.58 -17.48 23.84
C ASP A 437 -5.67 -16.82 22.97
N MET A 438 -5.40 -16.70 21.68
CA MET A 438 -6.32 -16.13 20.66
C MET A 438 -6.77 -14.70 20.98
N GLY A 439 -5.88 -13.91 21.58
CA GLY A 439 -6.08 -12.49 21.85
C GLY A 439 -6.74 -12.16 23.18
N ASP A 440 -6.93 -13.14 24.06
CA ASP A 440 -7.45 -12.89 25.42
C ASP A 440 -6.45 -12.13 26.27
N THR A 441 -5.15 -12.45 26.13
CA THR A 441 -4.04 -11.70 26.75
C THR A 441 -2.91 -11.45 25.75
N TRP A 442 -2.20 -10.34 25.95
CA TRP A 442 -1.09 -9.92 25.11
C TRP A 442 0.17 -9.68 25.94
N SER A 443 1.33 -9.97 25.34
CA SER A 443 2.62 -9.64 25.94
C SER A 443 2.81 -8.11 26.03
N GLU A 444 3.71 -7.66 26.91
CA GLU A 444 4.19 -6.28 26.84
C GLU A 444 4.82 -6.00 25.46
N PRO A 445 4.52 -4.84 24.85
CA PRO A 445 5.09 -4.48 23.56
C PRO A 445 6.62 -4.37 23.61
N LEU A 446 7.28 -4.95 22.60
CA LEU A 446 8.73 -4.88 22.41
C LEU A 446 9.06 -4.02 21.20
N SER A 447 10.04 -3.11 21.33
CA SER A 447 10.60 -2.40 20.18
C SER A 447 11.49 -3.33 19.36
N LEU A 448 11.21 -3.43 18.07
CA LEU A 448 12.02 -4.17 17.09
C LEU A 448 13.07 -3.29 16.44
N SER A 449 12.80 -2.01 16.28
CA SER A 449 13.67 -1.04 15.62
C SER A 449 14.74 -0.48 16.56
N LYS A 450 15.55 0.42 16.07
CA LYS A 450 16.58 1.16 16.82
C LYS A 450 16.62 2.57 16.27
N GLY A 451 16.82 3.56 17.07
CA GLY A 451 16.96 4.98 16.79
C GLY A 451 16.72 5.48 15.35
N GLY A 452 16.38 6.70 15.19
CA GLY A 452 15.88 7.29 13.94
C GLY A 452 14.42 6.93 13.71
N ASP A 453 13.80 7.53 12.69
CA ASP A 453 12.45 7.19 12.30
C ASP A 453 12.38 5.82 11.64
N ASN A 454 11.39 5.04 12.03
CA ASN A 454 11.13 3.69 11.54
C ASN A 454 9.62 3.55 11.28
N TYR A 455 9.22 3.25 10.06
CA TYR A 455 7.83 3.30 9.63
C TYR A 455 7.55 2.30 8.51
N PHE A 456 6.27 2.06 8.21
CA PHE A 456 5.77 1.09 7.25
C PHE A 456 6.32 -0.33 7.49
N PRO A 457 5.97 -0.95 8.65
CA PRO A 457 6.38 -2.33 8.91
C PRO A 457 5.70 -3.30 7.93
N ALA A 458 6.48 -4.24 7.44
CA ALA A 458 6.03 -5.40 6.67
C ALA A 458 6.49 -6.67 7.38
N VAL A 459 5.70 -7.75 7.30
CA VAL A 459 6.00 -8.99 8.00
C VAL A 459 5.63 -10.21 7.16
N SER A 460 6.49 -11.24 7.19
CA SER A 460 6.22 -12.52 6.53
C SER A 460 6.72 -13.67 7.35
N ASP A 461 5.89 -14.70 7.47
CA ASP A 461 6.25 -15.98 8.08
C ASP A 461 6.73 -16.98 7.01
N GLU A 462 7.54 -17.89 7.44
CA GLU A 462 7.91 -19.08 6.68
C GLU A 462 7.51 -20.34 7.45
N TYR A 463 6.56 -21.08 6.91
CA TYR A 463 6.11 -22.32 7.51
C TYR A 463 7.26 -23.31 7.75
N GLY A 464 7.25 -23.98 8.88
CA GLY A 464 8.27 -24.97 9.26
C GLY A 464 9.59 -24.38 9.76
N THR A 465 9.75 -23.05 9.78
CA THR A 465 10.91 -22.40 10.39
C THR A 465 10.57 -21.81 11.76
N GLY A 466 11.57 -21.65 12.62
CA GLY A 466 11.41 -21.03 13.95
C GLY A 466 11.48 -19.49 13.94
N LYS A 467 11.44 -18.86 12.76
CA LYS A 467 11.64 -17.41 12.61
C LYS A 467 10.73 -16.85 11.53
N PHE A 468 10.40 -15.57 11.69
CA PHE A 468 9.74 -14.75 10.68
C PHE A 468 10.57 -13.50 10.38
N ALA A 469 10.31 -12.83 9.27
CA ALA A 469 10.98 -11.61 8.86
C ALA A 469 10.09 -10.40 9.13
N VAL A 470 10.69 -9.28 9.55
CA VAL A 470 10.06 -7.97 9.61
C VAL A 470 10.97 -6.98 8.89
N ALA A 471 10.42 -6.20 7.97
CA ALA A 471 11.13 -5.14 7.25
C ALA A 471 10.43 -3.80 7.48
N TRP A 472 11.15 -2.69 7.34
CA TRP A 472 10.60 -1.33 7.46
C TRP A 472 11.54 -0.30 6.84
N PHE A 473 11.03 0.87 6.50
CA PHE A 473 11.84 2.04 6.21
C PHE A 473 12.44 2.63 7.48
N THR A 474 13.66 3.19 7.35
CA THR A 474 14.32 3.89 8.45
C THR A 474 15.30 4.95 7.93
N ASN A 475 15.37 6.09 8.63
CA ASN A 475 16.39 7.12 8.36
C ASN A 475 17.63 7.01 9.28
N ARG A 476 17.76 5.93 10.04
CA ARG A 476 18.79 5.73 11.08
C ARG A 476 20.24 5.91 10.62
N ARG A 477 20.55 5.70 9.33
CA ARG A 477 21.90 5.95 8.78
C ARG A 477 22.18 7.43 8.59
N ASP A 478 21.17 8.22 8.36
CA ASP A 478 21.29 9.67 8.23
C ASP A 478 21.10 10.35 9.59
N ALA A 479 22.04 10.10 10.49
CA ALA A 479 21.98 10.55 11.89
C ALA A 479 22.08 12.08 12.08
N ILE A 480 22.24 12.86 11.01
CA ILE A 480 22.40 14.33 11.09
C ILE A 480 21.16 15.04 10.57
N PHE A 481 20.66 14.64 9.41
CA PHE A 481 19.55 15.31 8.74
C PHE A 481 18.24 14.54 8.87
N HIS A 482 18.29 13.21 9.06
CA HIS A 482 17.17 12.31 9.21
C HIS A 482 16.19 12.31 8.02
N ASN A 483 16.65 12.71 6.82
CA ASN A 483 15.80 12.83 5.63
C ASN A 483 16.01 11.73 4.58
N ARG A 484 17.12 10.97 4.68
CA ARG A 484 17.40 9.87 3.75
C ARG A 484 16.88 8.55 4.25
N GLN A 485 16.24 7.80 3.36
CA GLN A 485 15.62 6.54 3.67
C GLN A 485 16.52 5.35 3.38
N ASP A 486 16.49 4.40 4.27
CA ASP A 486 17.04 3.06 4.12
C ASP A 486 15.97 2.02 4.43
N VAL A 487 16.21 0.77 4.08
CA VAL A 487 15.35 -0.34 4.50
C VAL A 487 16.17 -1.30 5.36
N GLU A 488 15.59 -1.71 6.47
CA GLU A 488 16.14 -2.71 7.39
C GLU A 488 15.24 -3.95 7.43
N VAL A 489 15.82 -5.12 7.61
CA VAL A 489 15.10 -6.36 7.85
C VAL A 489 15.65 -7.08 9.06
N VAL A 490 14.78 -7.61 9.91
CA VAL A 490 15.15 -8.44 11.05
C VAL A 490 14.51 -9.81 10.95
N LEU A 491 15.17 -10.80 11.56
CA LEU A 491 14.57 -12.10 11.83
C LEU A 491 14.22 -12.18 13.31
N VAL A 492 12.96 -12.47 13.58
CA VAL A 492 12.39 -12.60 14.93
C VAL A 492 12.14 -14.07 15.22
N SER A 493 12.45 -14.51 16.41
CA SER A 493 12.15 -15.88 16.89
C SER A 493 10.66 -16.02 17.17
N LYS A 494 10.00 -16.99 16.56
CA LYS A 494 8.59 -17.31 16.84
C LYS A 494 8.37 -17.73 18.30
N GLN A 495 9.38 -18.37 18.91
CA GLN A 495 9.29 -18.87 20.29
C GLN A 495 9.43 -17.76 21.33
N SER A 496 10.36 -16.82 21.14
CA SER A 496 10.70 -15.82 22.18
C SER A 496 10.29 -14.39 21.81
N GLY A 497 9.82 -14.13 20.60
CA GLY A 497 9.54 -12.78 20.12
C GLY A 497 10.78 -11.89 19.95
N THR A 498 12.00 -12.43 20.13
CA THR A 498 13.22 -11.62 20.13
C THR A 498 13.89 -11.56 18.76
N VAL A 499 14.50 -10.42 18.44
CA VAL A 499 15.31 -10.24 17.22
C VAL A 499 16.56 -11.12 17.31
N THR A 500 16.71 -12.05 16.37
CA THR A 500 17.83 -12.97 16.27
C THR A 500 18.87 -12.55 15.23
N LYS A 501 18.49 -11.72 14.27
CA LYS A 501 19.35 -11.22 13.20
C LYS A 501 18.83 -9.91 12.68
N ARG A 502 19.74 -9.02 12.31
CA ARG A 502 19.42 -7.71 11.73
C ARG A 502 20.30 -7.47 10.51
N ARG A 503 19.74 -6.95 9.43
CA ARG A 503 20.46 -6.64 8.20
C ARG A 503 19.90 -5.40 7.54
N TRP A 504 20.78 -4.62 6.96
CA TRP A 504 20.42 -3.60 5.99
C TRP A 504 19.98 -4.26 4.67
N VAL A 505 18.84 -3.87 4.16
CA VAL A 505 18.35 -4.24 2.84
C VAL A 505 19.04 -3.37 1.80
N THR A 506 18.95 -2.07 1.97
CA THR A 506 19.61 -1.07 1.14
C THR A 506 21.11 -1.06 1.33
N ARG A 507 21.85 -0.71 0.29
CA ARG A 507 23.30 -0.49 0.34
C ARG A 507 23.64 0.99 0.48
N LEU A 508 22.87 1.83 -0.14
CA LEU A 508 22.93 3.29 -0.07
C LEU A 508 21.61 3.82 0.43
N SER A 509 21.64 4.92 1.15
CA SER A 509 20.46 5.66 1.53
C SER A 509 19.84 6.31 0.31
N ASN A 510 18.51 6.39 0.30
CA ASN A 510 17.69 6.95 -0.75
C ASN A 510 17.25 8.36 -0.38
N GLU A 511 17.27 9.27 -1.33
CA GLU A 511 16.74 10.63 -1.20
C GLU A 511 15.31 10.65 -1.72
N SER A 512 14.36 10.17 -0.93
CA SER A 512 12.97 9.92 -1.37
C SER A 512 12.27 11.17 -1.91
N GLU A 513 12.62 12.35 -1.37
CA GLU A 513 12.02 13.63 -1.76
C GLU A 513 12.62 14.22 -3.04
N ALA A 514 13.65 13.59 -3.59
CA ALA A 514 14.31 14.07 -4.80
C ALA A 514 13.54 13.72 -6.10
N ASP A 515 12.48 12.93 -6.03
CA ASP A 515 11.62 12.65 -7.18
C ASP A 515 10.70 13.85 -7.46
N PRO A 516 10.96 14.62 -8.53
CA PRO A 516 10.17 15.82 -8.82
C PRO A 516 8.79 15.50 -9.38
N PHE A 517 8.55 14.26 -9.86
CA PHE A 517 7.27 13.84 -10.39
C PHE A 517 6.21 13.81 -9.29
N LEU A 518 6.53 13.23 -8.15
CA LEU A 518 5.66 13.17 -6.98
C LEU A 518 5.87 14.36 -6.03
N GLY A 519 6.78 15.27 -6.37
CA GLY A 519 7.03 16.50 -5.62
C GLY A 519 7.59 16.30 -4.22
N GLY A 520 8.17 15.13 -3.94
CA GLY A 520 8.71 14.79 -2.62
C GLY A 520 7.65 14.48 -1.55
N THR A 521 6.36 14.46 -1.92
CA THR A 521 5.25 14.34 -0.95
C THR A 521 4.73 12.92 -0.79
N PHE A 522 5.19 11.98 -1.61
CA PHE A 522 4.71 10.61 -1.60
C PHE A 522 5.80 9.60 -1.99
N ILE A 523 5.89 8.54 -1.19
CA ILE A 523 6.81 7.40 -1.41
C ILE A 523 6.06 6.05 -1.39
N GLY A 524 4.74 6.06 -1.46
CA GLY A 524 3.88 4.93 -1.15
C GLY A 524 3.47 4.90 0.32
N ASP A 525 2.48 4.09 0.64
CA ASP A 525 1.97 3.90 2.00
C ASP A 525 2.54 2.62 2.65
N TYR A 526 3.24 1.78 1.92
CA TYR A 526 3.81 0.52 2.43
C TYR A 526 4.97 0.02 1.58
N ILE A 527 5.71 -0.92 2.15
CA ILE A 527 6.65 -1.83 1.51
C ILE A 527 6.25 -3.26 1.86
N ASP A 528 6.89 -4.25 1.27
CA ASP A 528 6.55 -5.63 1.58
C ASP A 528 7.79 -6.54 1.70
N VAL A 529 7.58 -7.65 2.38
CA VAL A 529 8.57 -8.72 2.54
C VAL A 529 7.88 -10.07 2.43
N ASP A 530 8.42 -10.97 1.63
CA ASP A 530 8.04 -12.37 1.66
C ASP A 530 9.24 -13.27 1.97
N ARG A 531 8.96 -14.45 2.52
CA ARG A 531 10.00 -15.34 3.00
C ARG A 531 9.82 -16.77 2.52
N ALA A 532 10.84 -17.28 1.81
CA ALA A 532 10.86 -18.66 1.33
C ALA A 532 12.26 -19.27 1.43
N GLN A 533 12.34 -20.53 1.89
CA GLN A 533 13.57 -21.33 2.01
C GLN A 533 14.72 -20.59 2.71
N GLY A 534 14.40 -19.87 3.80
CA GLY A 534 15.37 -19.15 4.62
C GLY A 534 15.84 -17.80 4.07
N VAL A 535 15.34 -17.38 2.92
CA VAL A 535 15.64 -16.09 2.27
C VAL A 535 14.46 -15.15 2.46
N SER A 536 14.73 -13.92 2.85
CA SER A 536 13.76 -12.83 2.84
C SER A 536 13.89 -12.04 1.54
N TYR A 537 12.79 -11.83 0.85
CA TYR A 537 12.64 -11.02 -0.35
C TYR A 537 11.94 -9.74 0.06
N VAL A 538 12.63 -8.62 -0.02
CA VAL A 538 12.12 -7.32 0.40
C VAL A 538 11.98 -6.44 -0.82
N VAL A 539 10.78 -5.93 -1.05
CA VAL A 539 10.49 -4.94 -2.11
C VAL A 539 10.27 -3.57 -1.49
N TYR A 540 10.76 -2.56 -2.16
CA TYR A 540 10.69 -1.18 -1.71
C TYR A 540 10.95 -0.24 -2.87
N ASN A 541 10.44 0.98 -2.82
CA ASN A 541 10.80 1.99 -3.78
C ASN A 541 12.14 2.67 -3.42
N ALA A 542 12.83 3.12 -4.43
CA ALA A 542 13.99 3.99 -4.28
C ALA A 542 14.25 4.77 -5.57
N ASN A 543 14.89 5.91 -5.45
CA ASN A 543 15.24 6.79 -6.57
C ASN A 543 16.75 6.76 -6.90
N TYR A 544 17.36 5.57 -6.88
CA TYR A 544 18.78 5.40 -7.18
C TYR A 544 19.13 5.68 -8.64
N ARG A 545 18.17 5.67 -9.52
CA ARG A 545 18.36 5.91 -10.95
C ARG A 545 17.94 7.32 -11.31
N ASN A 546 18.81 8.00 -12.04
CA ASN A 546 18.45 9.22 -12.73
C ASN A 546 17.93 8.86 -14.12
N ILE A 547 16.75 9.32 -14.45
CA ILE A 547 16.10 9.11 -15.74
C ILE A 547 16.01 10.45 -16.45
N GLU A 548 16.24 10.47 -17.75
CA GLU A 548 15.91 11.64 -18.57
C GLU A 548 14.39 11.75 -18.66
N VAL A 549 13.82 12.64 -17.88
CA VAL A 549 12.40 12.98 -18.01
C VAL A 549 12.20 13.71 -19.32
N LEU A 550 11.12 13.36 -19.97
CA LEU A 550 10.67 13.89 -21.24
C LEU A 550 10.79 15.42 -21.33
N GLY A 551 11.78 15.89 -22.09
CA GLY A 551 11.96 17.31 -22.41
C GLY A 551 12.83 18.16 -21.49
N GLU A 552 13.18 17.71 -20.29
CA GLU A 552 13.90 18.53 -19.29
C GLU A 552 15.41 18.61 -19.51
N GLY A 553 16.01 17.72 -20.30
CA GLY A 553 17.46 17.75 -20.62
C GLY A 553 18.39 17.46 -19.44
N PHE A 554 17.84 17.13 -18.26
CA PHE A 554 18.58 16.75 -17.06
C PHE A 554 18.10 15.39 -16.55
N PRO A 555 19.02 14.49 -16.19
CA PRO A 555 18.64 13.26 -15.52
C PRO A 555 18.16 13.57 -14.11
N ILE A 556 16.93 13.23 -13.79
CA ILE A 556 16.33 13.39 -12.47
C ILE A 556 16.14 12.05 -11.77
N PRO A 557 16.30 12.02 -10.42
CA PRO A 557 16.01 10.83 -9.63
C PRO A 557 14.53 10.47 -9.73
N GLN A 558 14.22 9.19 -9.85
CA GLN A 558 12.85 8.68 -9.93
C GLN A 558 12.67 7.47 -9.06
N GLN A 559 11.49 7.37 -8.44
CA GLN A 559 11.08 6.18 -7.69
C GLN A 559 10.87 5.00 -8.63
N ASP A 560 11.51 3.90 -8.31
CA ASP A 560 11.39 2.62 -9.01
C ASP A 560 11.20 1.48 -8.01
N ASN A 561 10.63 0.37 -8.46
CA ASN A 561 10.51 -0.86 -7.70
C ASN A 561 11.87 -1.59 -7.62
N TYR A 562 12.32 -1.85 -6.39
CA TYR A 562 13.55 -2.60 -6.09
C TYR A 562 13.24 -3.84 -5.28
N LEU A 563 13.93 -4.94 -5.59
CA LEU A 563 13.87 -6.18 -4.83
C LEU A 563 15.26 -6.56 -4.33
N THR A 564 15.37 -6.83 -3.04
CA THR A 564 16.62 -7.29 -2.43
C THR A 564 16.37 -8.57 -1.62
N ARG A 565 17.29 -9.53 -1.75
CA ARG A 565 17.27 -10.82 -1.05
C ARG A 565 18.25 -10.82 0.11
N LYS A 566 17.81 -11.25 1.30
CA LYS A 566 18.64 -11.28 2.54
C LYS A 566 18.58 -12.60 3.29
#